data_cd168ea923c1d7715f261ae39719ca91
#
_entry.id   cd168ea923c1d7715f261ae39719ca91
#
_cell.length_a   1.000
_cell.length_b   1.000
_cell.length_c   1.000
_cell.angle_alpha   90.00
_cell.angle_beta   90.00
_cell.angle_gamma   90.00
#
_symmetry.space_group_name_H-M   'P 1'
#
loop_
_entity.id
_entity.type
_entity.pdbx_description
1 polymer ?
#
loop_
_entity_poly.entity_id
_entity_poly.type
_entity_poly.pdbx_seq_one_letter_code
_entity_poly.pdbx_strand_id
1 'polypeptide(L)'
;MNNNQHSFEGKNIVTGYDKKIIIDGVDITIPSNKISVIIGSNGCGKSTLLKTLARLIKPISGDIVIDGKKVTSMPSKQLAKVLGLLPQSPVVPEGITVWDLVSRGRFPYQNLFSSLNKEDFEAVEEAL
;
A
#
# COMPACT_ATOMS: atom_id res chain seq x y z
N MET A 1 -3.75 -22.13 13.20
CA MET A 1 -4.61 -21.17 12.51
C MET A 1 -3.86 -19.87 12.33
N ASN A 2 -3.52 -19.56 11.12
CA ASN A 2 -2.92 -18.26 10.83
C ASN A 2 -4.00 -17.18 10.87
N ASN A 3 -4.11 -16.48 11.98
CA ASN A 3 -4.92 -15.28 12.06
C ASN A 3 -4.20 -14.15 11.29
N ASN A 4 -4.27 -14.22 9.96
CA ASN A 4 -3.80 -13.14 9.09
C ASN A 4 -4.86 -12.04 9.01
N GLN A 5 -5.40 -11.65 10.16
CA GLN A 5 -6.34 -10.55 10.22
C GLN A 5 -5.57 -9.25 10.43
N HIS A 6 -5.69 -8.36 9.45
CA HIS A 6 -5.15 -7.02 9.55
C HIS A 6 -6.31 -6.03 9.70
N SER A 7 -6.18 -5.07 10.59
CA SER A 7 -7.08 -3.94 10.63
C SER A 7 -6.57 -2.84 9.72
N PHE A 8 -7.48 -2.21 8.97
CA PHE A 8 -7.12 -1.09 8.11
C PHE A 8 -8.27 -0.08 8.16
N GLU A 9 -8.00 1.05 8.77
CA GLU A 9 -9.00 2.07 9.01
C GLU A 9 -8.48 3.46 8.69
N GLY A 10 -9.39 4.31 8.21
CA GLY A 10 -9.15 5.73 8.09
C GLY A 10 -10.23 6.50 8.81
N LYS A 11 -9.85 7.51 9.57
CA LYS A 11 -10.78 8.34 10.33
C LYS A 11 -10.62 9.80 9.97
N ASN A 12 -11.72 10.40 9.58
CA ASN A 12 -11.82 11.84 9.29
C ASN A 12 -10.75 12.29 8.30
N ILE A 13 -10.55 11.52 7.23
CA ILE A 13 -9.51 11.76 6.24
C ILE A 13 -9.87 12.98 5.41
N VAL A 14 -8.97 13.97 5.41
CA VAL A 14 -8.99 15.13 4.51
C VAL A 14 -7.75 15.05 3.65
N THR A 15 -7.91 15.04 2.34
CA THR A 15 -6.80 14.87 1.39
C THR A 15 -7.07 15.59 0.07
N GLY A 16 -6.00 15.92 -0.63
CA GLY A 16 -6.06 16.61 -1.90
C GLY A 16 -4.68 16.94 -2.44
N TYR A 17 -4.65 17.80 -3.46
CA TYR A 17 -3.43 18.26 -4.13
C TYR A 17 -3.35 19.79 -4.14
N ASP A 18 -2.14 20.33 -4.01
CA ASP A 18 -1.86 21.76 -4.18
C ASP A 18 -2.85 22.68 -3.45
N LYS A 19 -3.07 22.40 -2.17
CA LYS A 19 -4.00 23.14 -1.31
C LYS A 19 -5.47 23.00 -1.69
N LYS A 20 -5.79 22.18 -2.72
CA LYS A 20 -7.17 21.89 -3.09
C LYS A 20 -7.62 20.61 -2.38
N ILE A 21 -8.67 20.72 -1.56
CA ILE A 21 -9.28 19.57 -0.89
C ILE A 21 -10.14 18.80 -1.89
N ILE A 22 -9.84 17.52 -2.07
CA ILE A 22 -10.61 16.59 -2.91
C ILE A 22 -11.55 15.74 -2.05
N ILE A 23 -11.05 15.27 -0.91
CA ILE A 23 -11.80 14.47 0.07
C ILE A 23 -11.82 15.25 1.37
N ASP A 24 -12.99 15.47 1.92
CA ASP A 24 -13.17 16.30 3.10
C ASP A 24 -13.92 15.54 4.20
N GLY A 25 -13.16 14.82 5.02
CA GLY A 25 -13.69 14.16 6.20
C GLY A 25 -14.37 12.82 5.94
N VAL A 26 -13.64 11.84 5.43
CA VAL A 26 -14.15 10.49 5.18
C VAL A 26 -13.67 9.52 6.25
N ASP A 27 -14.59 8.72 6.78
CA ASP A 27 -14.30 7.55 7.59
C ASP A 27 -14.38 6.31 6.72
N ILE A 28 -13.40 5.42 6.84
CA ILE A 28 -13.36 4.18 6.06
C ILE A 28 -12.85 3.03 6.93
N THR A 29 -13.48 1.87 6.79
CA THR A 29 -13.03 0.62 7.40
C THR A 29 -12.90 -0.41 6.30
N ILE A 30 -11.73 -1.01 6.17
CA ILE A 30 -11.48 -2.06 5.18
C ILE A 30 -11.44 -3.39 5.94
N PRO A 31 -12.45 -4.27 5.73
CA PRO A 31 -12.51 -5.56 6.41
C PRO A 31 -11.36 -6.46 6.00
N SER A 32 -10.86 -7.24 6.95
CA SER A 32 -9.84 -8.25 6.69
C SER A 32 -10.38 -9.40 5.86
N ASN A 33 -9.53 -10.00 5.03
CA ASN A 33 -9.83 -11.18 4.21
C ASN A 33 -11.03 -11.01 3.27
N LYS A 34 -11.26 -9.79 2.82
CA LYS A 34 -12.34 -9.46 1.86
C LYS A 34 -11.84 -8.50 0.81
N ILE A 35 -12.51 -8.50 -0.32
CA ILE A 35 -12.28 -7.51 -1.37
C ILE A 35 -13.23 -6.34 -1.12
N SER A 36 -12.67 -5.15 -1.00
CA SER A 36 -13.42 -3.91 -0.87
C SER A 36 -13.30 -3.11 -2.17
N VAL A 37 -14.40 -2.56 -2.65
CA VAL A 37 -14.44 -1.81 -3.90
C VAL A 37 -14.90 -0.39 -3.63
N ILE A 38 -14.17 0.58 -4.17
CA ILE A 38 -14.54 2.00 -4.11
C ILE A 38 -15.25 2.36 -5.41
N ILE A 39 -16.49 2.80 -5.30
CA ILE A 39 -17.33 3.15 -6.44
C ILE A 39 -17.66 4.64 -6.39
N GLY A 40 -17.67 5.27 -7.55
CA GLY A 40 -18.05 6.67 -7.69
C GLY A 40 -17.86 7.16 -9.11
N SER A 41 -18.36 8.35 -9.39
CA SER A 41 -18.17 9.00 -10.69
C SER A 41 -16.72 9.40 -10.93
N ASN A 42 -16.33 9.58 -12.20
CA ASN A 42 -15.00 10.07 -12.53
C ASN A 42 -14.77 11.45 -11.92
N GLY A 43 -13.60 11.64 -11.30
CA GLY A 43 -13.24 12.90 -10.66
C GLY A 43 -13.79 13.10 -9.26
N CYS A 44 -14.44 12.08 -8.65
CA CYS A 44 -14.96 12.21 -7.28
C CYS A 44 -13.91 11.95 -6.17
N GLY A 45 -12.66 11.62 -6.55
CA GLY A 45 -11.58 11.45 -5.58
C GLY A 45 -11.20 10.01 -5.24
N LYS A 46 -11.69 9.01 -5.97
CA LYS A 46 -11.36 7.59 -5.73
C LYS A 46 -9.85 7.33 -5.74
N SER A 47 -9.18 7.80 -6.78
CA SER A 47 -7.72 7.63 -6.92
C SER A 47 -6.95 8.39 -5.85
N THR A 48 -7.41 9.57 -5.47
CA THR A 48 -6.82 10.37 -4.40
C THR A 48 -6.92 9.66 -3.06
N LEU A 49 -8.09 9.11 -2.76
CA LEU A 49 -8.30 8.34 -1.54
C LEU A 49 -7.39 7.11 -1.49
N LEU A 50 -7.33 6.33 -2.58
CA LEU A 50 -6.46 5.14 -2.67
C LEU A 50 -5.00 5.50 -2.47
N LYS A 51 -4.51 6.55 -3.11
CA LYS A 51 -3.12 7.01 -2.96
C LYS A 51 -2.83 7.50 -1.55
N THR A 52 -3.80 8.10 -0.89
CA THR A 52 -3.67 8.54 0.50
C THR A 52 -3.61 7.34 1.44
N LEU A 53 -4.48 6.34 1.25
CA LEU A 53 -4.45 5.09 2.02
C LEU A 53 -3.13 4.33 1.82
N ALA A 54 -2.57 4.37 0.63
CA ALA A 54 -1.29 3.74 0.31
C ALA A 54 -0.06 4.58 0.69
N ARG A 55 -0.25 5.72 1.32
CA ARG A 55 0.80 6.66 1.73
C ARG A 55 1.61 7.26 0.56
N LEU A 56 1.04 7.30 -0.63
CA LEU A 56 1.64 8.06 -1.74
C LEU A 56 1.34 9.55 -1.64
N ILE A 57 0.24 9.90 -0.99
CA ILE A 57 -0.15 11.27 -0.69
C ILE A 57 -0.32 11.38 0.82
N LYS A 58 0.28 12.39 1.42
CA LYS A 58 0.10 12.67 2.84
C LYS A 58 -1.27 13.31 3.07
N PRO A 59 -2.10 12.80 3.98
CA PRO A 59 -3.37 13.46 4.28
C PRO A 59 -3.14 14.85 4.88
N ILE A 60 -4.03 15.78 4.57
CA ILE A 60 -4.04 17.12 5.16
C ILE A 60 -4.41 17.02 6.63
N SER A 61 -5.39 16.18 6.95
CA SER A 61 -5.75 15.84 8.32
C SER A 61 -6.41 14.45 8.35
N GLY A 62 -6.68 13.97 9.55
CA GLY A 62 -7.19 12.62 9.76
C GLY A 62 -6.08 11.59 9.96
N ASP A 63 -6.49 10.39 10.35
CA ASP A 63 -5.58 9.30 10.67
C ASP A 63 -5.88 8.07 9.84
N ILE A 64 -4.83 7.43 9.33
CA ILE A 64 -4.89 6.12 8.69
C ILE A 64 -4.11 5.16 9.57
N VAL A 65 -4.74 4.05 9.94
CA VAL A 65 -4.21 3.10 10.92
C VAL A 65 -4.23 1.69 10.32
N ILE A 66 -3.08 1.03 10.36
CA ILE A 66 -2.94 -0.40 10.01
C ILE A 66 -2.44 -1.12 11.25
N ASP A 67 -3.18 -2.14 11.69
CA ASP A 67 -2.83 -2.96 12.85
C ASP A 67 -2.52 -2.13 14.11
N GLY A 68 -3.32 -1.08 14.34
CA GLY A 68 -3.16 -0.19 15.48
C GLY A 68 -2.03 0.84 15.36
N LYS A 69 -1.33 0.88 14.23
CA LYS A 69 -0.22 1.81 14.02
C LYS A 69 -0.57 2.84 12.95
N LYS A 70 -0.24 4.10 13.21
CA LYS A 70 -0.44 5.15 12.22
C LYS A 70 0.49 4.96 11.03
N VAL A 71 -0.08 4.94 9.83
CA VAL A 71 0.64 4.75 8.58
C VAL A 71 1.71 5.84 8.37
N THR A 72 1.41 7.07 8.78
CA THR A 72 2.35 8.20 8.66
C THR A 72 3.61 8.05 9.51
N SER A 73 3.54 7.26 10.59
CA SER A 73 4.65 7.03 11.52
C SER A 73 5.43 5.75 11.21
N MET A 74 4.96 4.91 10.28
CA MET A 74 5.61 3.64 9.97
C MET A 74 6.83 3.84 9.07
N PRO A 75 7.96 3.16 9.35
CA PRO A 75 9.06 3.08 8.39
C PRO A 75 8.59 2.47 7.07
N SER A 76 9.11 2.97 5.94
CA SER A 76 8.68 2.55 4.61
C SER A 76 8.83 1.05 4.37
N LYS A 77 9.91 0.44 4.85
CA LYS A 77 10.11 -1.02 4.73
C LYS A 77 9.07 -1.80 5.52
N GLN A 78 8.70 -1.33 6.72
CA GLN A 78 7.69 -1.98 7.54
C GLN A 78 6.31 -1.89 6.88
N LEU A 79 5.95 -0.73 6.36
CA LEU A 79 4.70 -0.55 5.63
C LEU A 79 4.63 -1.44 4.39
N ALA A 80 5.72 -1.54 3.63
CA ALA A 80 5.78 -2.34 2.41
C ALA A 80 5.61 -3.85 2.66
N LYS A 81 5.81 -4.32 3.88
CA LYS A 81 5.56 -5.73 4.26
C LYS A 81 4.08 -6.04 4.42
N VAL A 82 3.25 -5.04 4.69
CA VAL A 82 1.81 -5.21 4.96
C VAL A 82 0.91 -4.56 3.92
N LEU A 83 1.45 -3.66 3.10
CA LEU A 83 0.68 -2.90 2.13
C LEU A 83 1.39 -2.86 0.79
N GLY A 84 0.69 -3.27 -0.26
CA GLY A 84 1.15 -3.13 -1.64
C GLY A 84 0.14 -2.33 -2.46
N LEU A 85 0.61 -1.69 -3.51
CA LEU A 85 -0.21 -0.95 -4.45
C LEU A 85 0.11 -1.36 -5.87
N LEU A 86 -0.92 -1.73 -6.64
CA LEU A 86 -0.81 -1.91 -8.07
C LEU A 86 -1.30 -0.63 -8.77
N PRO A 87 -0.41 0.12 -9.42
CA PRO A 87 -0.81 1.34 -10.12
C PRO A 87 -1.64 1.02 -11.36
N GLN A 88 -2.45 1.99 -11.79
CA GLN A 88 -3.30 1.85 -12.97
C GLN A 88 -2.49 1.59 -14.25
N SER A 89 -1.31 2.17 -14.35
CA SER A 89 -0.39 1.98 -15.48
C SER A 89 1.00 1.67 -14.93
N PRO A 90 1.27 0.39 -14.58
CA PRO A 90 2.57 0.03 -14.06
C PRO A 90 3.65 0.16 -15.13
N VAL A 91 4.78 0.76 -14.75
CA VAL A 91 5.95 0.86 -15.62
C VAL A 91 6.87 -0.31 -15.33
N VAL A 92 7.09 -1.13 -16.35
CA VAL A 92 8.04 -2.25 -16.27
C VAL A 92 9.29 -1.85 -17.06
N PRO A 93 10.49 -1.84 -16.44
CA PRO A 93 11.73 -1.54 -17.14
C PRO A 93 12.00 -2.55 -18.26
N GLU A 94 12.53 -2.08 -19.38
CA GLU A 94 12.94 -2.96 -20.47
C GLU A 94 14.09 -3.86 -20.04
N GLY A 95 14.11 -5.09 -20.57
CA GLY A 95 15.18 -6.05 -20.31
C GLY A 95 15.13 -6.74 -18.96
N ILE A 96 14.09 -6.50 -18.16
CA ILE A 96 13.90 -7.19 -16.88
C ILE A 96 13.15 -8.51 -17.10
N THR A 97 13.62 -9.59 -16.45
CA THR A 97 12.92 -10.88 -16.46
C THR A 97 11.75 -10.88 -15.47
N VAL A 98 10.83 -11.83 -15.64
CA VAL A 98 9.73 -12.00 -14.66
C VAL A 98 10.29 -12.31 -13.27
N TRP A 99 11.33 -13.14 -13.19
CA TRP A 99 12.00 -13.43 -11.92
C TRP A 99 12.54 -12.16 -11.26
N ASP A 100 13.25 -11.32 -12.00
CA ASP A 100 13.80 -10.06 -11.48
C ASP A 100 12.70 -9.11 -11.02
N LEU A 101 11.61 -9.01 -11.79
CA LEU A 101 10.47 -8.16 -11.44
C LEU A 101 9.80 -8.62 -10.14
N VAL A 102 9.53 -9.92 -10.01
CA VAL A 102 8.89 -10.49 -8.83
C VAL A 102 9.83 -10.43 -7.62
N SER A 103 11.13 -10.67 -7.81
CA SER A 103 12.11 -10.63 -6.74
C SER A 103 12.24 -9.24 -6.09
N ARG A 104 11.89 -8.17 -6.80
CA ARG A 104 11.86 -6.81 -6.23
C ARG A 104 10.87 -6.68 -5.06
N GLY A 105 9.86 -7.56 -4.99
CA GLY A 105 8.95 -7.63 -3.87
C GLY A 105 9.62 -8.01 -2.55
N ARG A 106 10.81 -8.57 -2.58
CA ARG A 106 11.59 -8.91 -1.38
C ARG A 106 12.41 -7.74 -0.83
N PHE A 107 12.43 -6.59 -1.51
CA PHE A 107 13.16 -5.40 -1.05
C PHE A 107 12.89 -5.04 0.42
N PRO A 108 11.64 -5.05 0.93
CA PRO A 108 11.37 -4.74 2.34
C PRO A 108 12.00 -5.72 3.33
N TYR A 109 12.37 -6.91 2.88
CA TYR A 109 12.95 -7.99 3.69
C TYR A 109 14.46 -8.06 3.58
N GLN A 110 15.07 -7.23 2.72
CA GLN A 110 16.51 -7.20 2.49
C GLN A 110 17.20 -6.13 3.34
N ASN A 111 18.42 -6.42 3.77
CA ASN A 111 19.32 -5.44 4.36
C ASN A 111 20.09 -4.70 3.26
N LEU A 112 20.65 -3.52 3.60
CA LEU A 112 21.37 -2.65 2.66
C LEU A 112 22.48 -3.36 1.87
N PHE A 113 23.10 -4.40 2.42
CA PHE A 113 24.23 -5.11 1.83
C PHE A 113 23.96 -6.60 1.59
N SER A 114 22.70 -7.08 1.76
CA SER A 114 22.39 -8.47 1.56
C SER A 114 21.84 -8.75 0.17
N SER A 115 22.29 -9.84 -0.42
CA SER A 115 21.66 -10.46 -1.58
C SER A 115 20.43 -11.27 -1.16
N LEU A 116 19.69 -11.79 -2.12
CA LEU A 116 18.57 -12.69 -1.87
C LEU A 116 19.04 -13.92 -1.08
N ASN A 117 18.34 -14.22 0.02
CA ASN A 117 18.58 -15.42 0.80
C ASN A 117 17.61 -16.54 0.38
N LYS A 118 17.71 -17.72 1.02
CA LYS A 118 16.87 -18.88 0.71
C LYS A 118 15.38 -18.57 0.85
N GLU A 119 14.98 -17.86 1.89
CA GLU A 119 13.59 -17.46 2.13
C GLU A 119 13.08 -16.54 1.02
N ASP A 120 13.91 -15.62 0.54
CA ASP A 120 13.57 -14.74 -0.57
C ASP A 120 13.34 -15.53 -1.86
N PHE A 121 14.21 -16.50 -2.17
CA PHE A 121 14.04 -17.39 -3.33
C PHE A 121 12.73 -18.17 -3.26
N GLU A 122 12.42 -18.75 -2.10
CA GLU A 122 11.16 -19.48 -1.90
C GLU A 122 9.94 -18.57 -2.10
N ALA A 123 9.97 -17.35 -1.57
CA ALA A 123 8.89 -16.38 -1.73
C ALA A 123 8.68 -15.98 -3.19
N VAL A 124 9.76 -15.78 -3.96
CA VAL A 124 9.68 -15.44 -5.38
C VAL A 124 9.10 -16.62 -6.19
N GLU A 125 9.54 -17.84 -5.93
CA GLU A 125 9.03 -19.04 -6.59
C GLU A 125 7.53 -19.22 -6.31
N GLU A 126 7.09 -19.01 -5.09
CA GLU A 126 5.68 -19.11 -4.72
C GLU A 126 4.83 -18.05 -5.44
N ALA A 127 5.37 -16.85 -5.65
CA ALA A 127 4.67 -15.76 -6.31
C ALA A 127 4.59 -15.91 -7.84
N LEU A 128 5.48 -16.72 -8.43
CA LEU A 128 5.46 -17.01 -9.86
C LEU A 128 4.37 -18.05 -10.19
#